data_a66f72b7fa6d672f646ea62b2b178d94
#
_entry.id   a66f72b7fa6d672f646ea62b2b178d94
#
_cell.length_a   1.000
_cell.length_b   1.000
_cell.length_c   1.000
_cell.angle_alpha   90.00
_cell.angle_beta   90.00
_cell.angle_gamma   90.00
#
_symmetry.space_group_name_H-M   'P 1'
#
loop_
_entity.id
_entity.type
_entity.pdbx_description
1 polymer ?
#
loop_
_entity_poly.entity_id
_entity_poly.type
_entity_poly.pdbx_seq_one_letter_code
_entity_poly.pdbx_strand_id
1 'polypeptide(L)'
;MQVLWMVVGAFLFATMGVCIKYAAPYFNTAEIVFYRGLIGILVLWLLSASQGVSLKTAHPWMHTWRSLVGVTAMGSWFYAITQMPLASAMTLNYMSSLWIAVFLLAGALWSLHPRSGKPRQPLNIPLLITIVIGFVGVVLMLQPSFAQEQTTAALIGLGSGLLSALAYMQVVALSRIGEPESRTVFFFGLGCTLAGLVASIFTGFSQWPGWQAAWWLIPLGLLAAGGQLCMTKAYANAKTPRGT
;
A
#
# COMPACT_ATOMS: atom_id res chain seq x y z
N MET A 1 -0.86 18.02 11.37
CA MET A 1 0.32 17.13 11.15
C MET A 1 0.01 15.85 10.36
N GLN A 2 -1.12 15.17 10.56
CA GLN A 2 -1.48 13.93 9.82
C GLN A 2 -1.53 14.11 8.31
N VAL A 3 -2.24 15.16 7.85
CA VAL A 3 -2.37 15.46 6.42
C VAL A 3 -1.00 15.67 5.77
N LEU A 4 -0.07 16.32 6.47
CA LEU A 4 1.28 16.54 5.95
C LEU A 4 2.01 15.20 5.72
N TRP A 5 1.91 14.25 6.68
CA TRP A 5 2.50 12.91 6.50
C TRP A 5 1.88 12.14 5.33
N MET A 6 0.56 12.30 5.09
CA MET A 6 -0.10 11.72 3.92
C MET A 6 0.40 12.32 2.61
N VAL A 7 0.52 13.65 2.54
CA VAL A 7 1.00 14.36 1.34
C VAL A 7 2.45 13.96 1.03
N VAL A 8 3.32 13.98 2.04
CA VAL A 8 4.72 13.55 1.88
C VAL A 8 4.79 12.09 1.46
N GLY A 9 4.02 11.21 2.10
CA GLY A 9 3.97 9.79 1.74
C GLY A 9 3.49 9.57 0.29
N ALA A 10 2.45 10.29 -0.14
CA ALA A 10 1.95 10.22 -1.50
C ALA A 10 3.00 10.71 -2.53
N PHE A 11 3.71 11.79 -2.23
CA PHE A 11 4.79 12.30 -3.06
C PHE A 11 5.94 11.29 -3.20
N LEU A 12 6.37 10.68 -2.08
CA LEU A 12 7.42 9.66 -2.09
C LEU A 12 7.00 8.42 -2.90
N PHE A 13 5.74 7.98 -2.78
CA PHE A 13 5.23 6.87 -3.58
C PHE A 13 5.08 7.22 -5.06
N ALA A 14 4.67 8.45 -5.39
CA ALA A 14 4.62 8.88 -6.77
C ALA A 14 6.01 8.88 -7.43
N THR A 15 7.02 9.42 -6.72
CA THR A 15 8.42 9.40 -7.18
C THR A 15 8.96 7.98 -7.27
N MET A 16 8.63 7.11 -6.31
CA MET A 16 8.95 5.68 -6.38
C MET A 16 8.33 5.03 -7.63
N GLY A 17 7.09 5.39 -7.99
CA GLY A 17 6.43 4.90 -9.21
C GLY A 17 7.21 5.25 -10.49
N VAL A 18 7.84 6.41 -10.54
CA VAL A 18 8.74 6.79 -11.64
C VAL A 18 9.96 5.85 -11.68
N CYS A 19 10.59 5.60 -10.53
CA CYS A 19 11.73 4.66 -10.45
C CYS A 19 11.32 3.25 -10.91
N ILE A 20 10.10 2.78 -10.58
CA ILE A 20 9.58 1.49 -11.05
C ILE A 20 9.48 1.48 -12.57
N LYS A 21 8.96 2.54 -13.20
CA LYS A 21 8.85 2.64 -14.66
C LYS A 21 10.23 2.55 -15.36
N TYR A 22 11.26 3.14 -14.77
CA TYR A 22 12.63 3.05 -15.30
C TYR A 22 13.30 1.70 -15.01
N ALA A 23 12.94 1.03 -13.93
CA ALA A 23 13.46 -0.30 -13.60
C ALA A 23 12.74 -1.44 -14.36
N ALA A 24 11.46 -1.27 -14.69
CA ALA A 24 10.59 -2.30 -15.29
C ALA A 24 11.11 -2.90 -16.63
N PRO A 25 11.84 -2.19 -17.50
CA PRO A 25 12.42 -2.80 -18.70
C PRO A 25 13.53 -3.82 -18.41
N TYR A 26 14.11 -3.78 -17.22
CA TYR A 26 15.30 -4.57 -16.85
C TYR A 26 14.99 -5.62 -15.78
N PHE A 27 14.01 -5.39 -14.95
CA PHE A 27 13.66 -6.24 -13.81
C PHE A 27 12.17 -6.60 -13.84
N ASN A 28 11.86 -7.85 -13.62
CA ASN A 28 10.48 -8.26 -13.51
C ASN A 28 9.82 -7.73 -12.20
N THR A 29 8.50 -7.77 -12.13
CA THR A 29 7.74 -7.25 -10.96
C THR A 29 8.16 -7.92 -9.65
N ALA A 30 8.47 -9.23 -9.68
CA ALA A 30 8.88 -9.97 -8.48
C ALA A 30 10.24 -9.48 -7.95
N GLU A 31 11.20 -9.24 -8.84
CA GLU A 31 12.51 -8.68 -8.49
C GLU A 31 12.41 -7.28 -7.94
N ILE A 32 11.56 -6.43 -8.53
CA ILE A 32 11.32 -5.06 -8.03
C ILE A 32 10.77 -5.12 -6.59
N VAL A 33 9.82 -6.02 -6.31
CA VAL A 33 9.28 -6.25 -4.96
C VAL A 33 10.38 -6.75 -4.01
N PHE A 34 11.21 -7.68 -4.46
CA PHE A 34 12.33 -8.23 -3.70
C PHE A 34 13.33 -7.15 -3.29
N TYR A 35 13.91 -6.43 -4.27
CA TYR A 35 14.93 -5.40 -4.01
C TYR A 35 14.37 -4.24 -3.18
N ARG A 36 13.15 -3.82 -3.44
CA ARG A 36 12.45 -2.83 -2.61
C ARG A 36 12.34 -3.26 -1.15
N GLY A 37 11.95 -4.51 -0.94
CA GLY A 37 11.84 -5.08 0.41
C GLY A 37 13.19 -5.13 1.11
N LEU A 38 14.22 -5.64 0.42
CA LEU A 38 15.58 -5.80 0.94
C LEU A 38 16.19 -4.46 1.39
N ILE A 39 16.11 -3.44 0.53
CA ILE A 39 16.59 -2.10 0.87
C ILE A 39 15.76 -1.51 2.02
N GLY A 40 14.44 -1.71 1.99
CA GLY A 40 13.53 -1.28 3.05
C GLY A 40 13.90 -1.89 4.41
N ILE A 41 14.17 -3.21 4.48
CA ILE A 41 14.61 -3.89 5.71
C ILE A 41 15.90 -3.26 6.24
N LEU A 42 16.90 -3.05 5.39
CA LEU A 42 18.17 -2.47 5.79
C LEU A 42 17.99 -1.07 6.40
N VAL A 43 17.22 -0.22 5.71
CA VAL A 43 16.93 1.15 6.17
C VAL A 43 16.18 1.11 7.51
N LEU A 44 15.15 0.28 7.64
CA LEU A 44 14.33 0.20 8.85
C LEU A 44 15.10 -0.45 10.01
N TRP A 45 15.97 -1.40 9.73
CA TRP A 45 16.85 -1.99 10.75
C TRP A 45 17.81 -0.94 11.30
N LEU A 46 18.49 -0.17 10.45
CA LEU A 46 19.37 0.92 10.86
C LEU A 46 18.60 2.00 11.66
N LEU A 47 17.42 2.39 11.18
CA LEU A 47 16.57 3.37 11.84
C LEU A 47 16.10 2.87 13.22
N SER A 48 15.67 1.61 13.33
CA SER A 48 15.24 1.04 14.61
C SER A 48 16.40 0.90 15.59
N ALA A 49 17.60 0.53 15.12
CA ALA A 49 18.79 0.47 15.93
C ALA A 49 19.19 1.86 16.47
N SER A 50 19.12 2.90 15.63
CA SER A 50 19.43 4.28 16.04
C SER A 50 18.41 4.86 17.03
N GLN A 51 17.16 4.41 16.99
CA GLN A 51 16.08 4.84 17.89
C GLN A 51 15.94 3.97 19.14
N GLY A 52 16.72 2.91 19.27
CA GLY A 52 16.59 1.94 20.38
C GLY A 52 15.28 1.15 20.37
N VAL A 53 14.58 1.11 19.24
CA VAL A 53 13.31 0.39 19.10
C VAL A 53 13.56 -1.08 18.83
N SER A 54 13.06 -1.95 19.72
CA SER A 54 13.14 -3.40 19.53
C SER A 54 12.26 -3.85 18.36
N LEU A 55 12.81 -4.68 17.48
CA LEU A 55 12.08 -5.29 16.37
C LEU A 55 11.27 -6.55 16.79
N LYS A 56 11.40 -6.99 18.06
CA LYS A 56 10.59 -8.10 18.58
C LYS A 56 9.13 -7.67 18.73
N THR A 57 8.19 -8.49 18.25
CA THR A 57 6.75 -8.24 18.37
C THR A 57 6.06 -9.32 19.20
N ALA A 58 5.04 -8.95 19.95
CA ALA A 58 4.11 -9.87 20.62
C ALA A 58 2.97 -10.34 19.68
N HIS A 59 2.83 -9.72 18.51
CA HIS A 59 1.71 -9.96 17.59
C HIS A 59 2.16 -10.40 16.19
N PRO A 60 2.95 -11.49 16.04
CA PRO A 60 3.52 -11.90 14.76
C PRO A 60 2.46 -12.21 13.70
N TRP A 61 1.32 -12.78 14.11
CA TRP A 61 0.22 -13.10 13.20
C TRP A 61 -0.40 -11.87 12.54
N MET A 62 -0.55 -10.77 13.27
CA MET A 62 -1.06 -9.53 12.69
C MET A 62 -0.11 -8.95 11.66
N HIS A 63 1.20 -9.00 11.90
CA HIS A 63 2.22 -8.58 10.94
C HIS A 63 2.25 -9.50 9.71
N THR A 64 2.12 -10.82 9.88
CA THR A 64 2.07 -11.77 8.77
C THR A 64 0.86 -11.50 7.88
N TRP A 65 -0.33 -11.34 8.47
CA TRP A 65 -1.55 -11.03 7.74
C TRP A 65 -1.46 -9.68 7.02
N ARG A 66 -0.94 -8.65 7.71
CA ARG A 66 -0.65 -7.33 7.11
C ARG A 66 0.31 -7.44 5.93
N SER A 67 1.36 -8.25 6.06
CA SER A 67 2.34 -8.46 5.00
C SER A 67 1.73 -9.19 3.82
N LEU A 68 0.98 -10.27 4.04
CA LEU A 68 0.34 -11.04 2.98
C LEU A 68 -0.58 -10.15 2.13
N VAL A 69 -1.53 -9.46 2.76
CA VAL A 69 -2.46 -8.56 2.05
C VAL A 69 -1.72 -7.41 1.39
N GLY A 70 -0.79 -6.79 2.11
CA GLY A 70 -0.07 -5.62 1.60
C GLY A 70 0.92 -5.94 0.48
N VAL A 71 1.58 -7.11 0.51
CA VAL A 71 2.48 -7.55 -0.57
C VAL A 71 1.69 -7.89 -1.82
N THR A 72 0.56 -8.58 -1.68
CA THR A 72 -0.35 -8.85 -2.81
C THR A 72 -0.86 -7.55 -3.42
N ALA A 73 -1.31 -6.60 -2.59
CA ALA A 73 -1.73 -5.28 -3.04
C ALA A 73 -0.63 -4.57 -3.84
N MET A 74 0.58 -4.56 -3.28
CA MET A 74 1.72 -3.87 -3.88
C MET A 74 2.20 -4.55 -5.17
N GLY A 75 2.29 -5.87 -5.20
CA GLY A 75 2.65 -6.63 -6.40
C GLY A 75 1.67 -6.38 -7.53
N SER A 76 0.37 -6.39 -7.23
CA SER A 76 -0.70 -6.04 -8.17
C SER A 76 -0.57 -4.60 -8.69
N TRP A 77 -0.23 -3.66 -7.82
CA TRP A 77 0.00 -2.26 -8.19
C TRP A 77 1.24 -2.09 -9.08
N PHE A 78 2.35 -2.75 -8.73
CA PHE A 78 3.57 -2.70 -9.54
C PHE A 78 3.34 -3.32 -10.91
N TYR A 79 2.63 -4.44 -10.98
CA TYR A 79 2.21 -5.02 -12.26
C TYR A 79 1.40 -4.00 -13.08
N ALA A 80 0.42 -3.32 -12.49
CA ALA A 80 -0.34 -2.28 -13.19
C ALA A 80 0.57 -1.13 -13.69
N ILE A 81 1.56 -0.69 -12.90
CA ILE A 81 2.53 0.34 -13.31
C ILE A 81 3.33 -0.11 -14.54
N THR A 82 3.68 -1.39 -14.64
CA THR A 82 4.46 -1.88 -15.79
C THR A 82 3.62 -1.96 -17.07
N GLN A 83 2.31 -2.24 -16.96
CA GLN A 83 1.43 -2.53 -18.10
C GLN A 83 0.62 -1.33 -18.61
N MET A 84 0.50 -0.25 -17.83
CA MET A 84 -0.34 0.90 -18.19
C MET A 84 0.35 2.24 -17.87
N PRO A 85 -0.20 3.38 -18.34
CA PRO A 85 0.30 4.70 -17.98
C PRO A 85 0.38 4.89 -16.46
N LEU A 86 1.49 5.46 -15.98
CA LEU A 86 1.76 5.62 -14.55
C LEU A 86 0.63 6.36 -13.82
N ALA A 87 0.10 7.43 -14.43
CA ALA A 87 -1.00 8.20 -13.85
C ALA A 87 -2.24 7.34 -13.58
N SER A 88 -2.63 6.48 -14.53
CA SER A 88 -3.77 5.57 -14.39
C SER A 88 -3.52 4.53 -13.28
N ALA A 89 -2.35 3.89 -13.28
CA ALA A 89 -1.99 2.90 -12.26
C ALA A 89 -1.95 3.51 -10.84
N MET A 90 -1.43 4.75 -10.71
CA MET A 90 -1.40 5.49 -9.45
C MET A 90 -2.82 5.82 -8.96
N THR A 91 -3.68 6.30 -9.84
CA THR A 91 -5.07 6.64 -9.48
C THR A 91 -5.84 5.41 -9.01
N LEU A 92 -5.71 4.28 -9.70
CA LEU A 92 -6.36 3.03 -9.31
C LEU A 92 -5.91 2.55 -7.91
N ASN A 93 -4.64 2.65 -7.61
CA ASN A 93 -4.15 2.32 -6.27
C ASN A 93 -4.63 3.32 -5.20
N TYR A 94 -4.66 4.63 -5.52
CA TYR A 94 -5.17 5.65 -4.58
C TYR A 94 -6.67 5.56 -4.34
N MET A 95 -7.42 4.77 -5.10
CA MET A 95 -8.78 4.40 -4.75
C MET A 95 -8.89 3.66 -3.41
N SER A 96 -7.77 3.23 -2.82
CA SER A 96 -7.76 2.68 -1.47
C SER A 96 -8.45 3.57 -0.44
N SER A 97 -8.37 4.89 -0.57
CA SER A 97 -9.10 5.84 0.29
C SER A 97 -10.61 5.74 0.15
N LEU A 98 -11.11 5.53 -1.08
CA LEU A 98 -12.54 5.32 -1.36
C LEU A 98 -13.00 3.97 -0.84
N TRP A 99 -12.19 2.92 -0.99
CA TRP A 99 -12.49 1.60 -0.43
C TRP A 99 -12.56 1.62 1.10
N ILE A 100 -11.68 2.36 1.78
CA ILE A 100 -11.79 2.57 3.24
C ILE A 100 -13.14 3.20 3.59
N ALA A 101 -13.55 4.23 2.85
CA ALA A 101 -14.84 4.88 3.06
C ALA A 101 -16.01 3.92 2.82
N VAL A 102 -15.93 3.07 1.79
CA VAL A 102 -16.91 1.99 1.52
C VAL A 102 -16.98 1.01 2.69
N PHE A 103 -15.84 0.56 3.23
CA PHE A 103 -15.82 -0.35 4.37
C PHE A 103 -16.41 0.28 5.65
N LEU A 104 -16.14 1.56 5.89
CA LEU A 104 -16.73 2.29 7.00
C LEU A 104 -18.26 2.40 6.85
N LEU A 105 -18.72 2.71 5.64
CA LEU A 105 -20.15 2.77 5.32
C LEU A 105 -20.82 1.40 5.45
N ALA A 106 -20.20 0.35 4.93
CA ALA A 106 -20.69 -1.03 5.08
C ALA A 106 -20.77 -1.44 6.56
N GLY A 107 -19.78 -1.07 7.37
CA GLY A 107 -19.79 -1.29 8.81
C GLY A 107 -20.93 -0.53 9.52
N ALA A 108 -21.20 0.70 9.11
CA ALA A 108 -22.32 1.49 9.62
C ALA A 108 -23.67 0.87 9.24
N LEU A 109 -23.84 0.48 7.98
CA LEU A 109 -25.05 -0.21 7.49
C LEU A 109 -25.27 -1.54 8.23
N TRP A 110 -24.20 -2.32 8.45
CA TRP A 110 -24.26 -3.55 9.23
C TRP A 110 -24.72 -3.30 10.66
N SER A 111 -24.32 -2.19 11.28
CA SER A 111 -24.75 -1.83 12.64
C SER A 111 -26.25 -1.51 12.75
N LEU A 112 -26.90 -1.16 11.63
CA LEU A 112 -28.36 -0.93 11.56
C LEU A 112 -29.15 -2.24 11.52
N HIS A 113 -28.50 -3.37 11.18
CA HIS A 113 -29.18 -4.65 11.09
C HIS A 113 -29.56 -5.16 12.49
N PRO A 114 -30.83 -5.60 12.72
CA PRO A 114 -31.34 -5.99 14.06
C PRO A 114 -30.52 -7.07 14.77
N ARG A 115 -29.83 -7.94 13.99
CA ARG A 115 -29.00 -9.04 14.51
C ARG A 115 -27.54 -8.65 14.82
N SER A 116 -27.14 -7.40 14.56
CA SER A 116 -25.72 -7.03 14.65
C SER A 116 -25.22 -6.92 16.10
N GLY A 117 -26.11 -6.70 17.07
CA GLY A 117 -25.73 -6.45 18.47
C GLY A 117 -24.81 -5.23 18.69
N LYS A 118 -24.51 -4.47 17.64
CA LYS A 118 -23.63 -3.31 17.68
C LYS A 118 -24.43 -2.03 17.90
N PRO A 119 -23.84 -1.01 18.58
CA PRO A 119 -24.48 0.29 18.69
C PRO A 119 -24.70 0.89 17.30
N ARG A 120 -25.88 1.44 17.05
CA ARG A 120 -26.25 2.06 15.78
C ARG A 120 -25.31 3.23 15.49
N GLN A 121 -24.64 3.18 14.35
CA GLN A 121 -23.83 4.29 13.86
C GLN A 121 -24.66 5.13 12.88
N PRO A 122 -24.65 6.47 12.99
CA PRO A 122 -25.35 7.31 12.03
C PRO A 122 -24.71 7.19 10.66
N LEU A 123 -25.55 7.12 9.62
CA LEU A 123 -25.09 7.18 8.22
C LEU A 123 -24.51 8.56 7.93
N ASN A 124 -23.26 8.59 7.50
CA ASN A 124 -22.60 9.82 7.09
C ASN A 124 -22.90 10.09 5.61
N ILE A 125 -23.94 10.90 5.33
CA ILE A 125 -24.35 11.26 3.97
C ILE A 125 -23.24 11.95 3.17
N PRO A 126 -22.48 12.93 3.72
CA PRO A 126 -21.30 13.48 3.04
C PRO A 126 -20.30 12.43 2.60
N LEU A 127 -20.05 11.40 3.43
CA LEU A 127 -19.17 10.29 3.06
C LEU A 127 -19.70 9.51 1.86
N LEU A 128 -21.01 9.22 1.83
CA LEU A 128 -21.66 8.54 0.70
C LEU A 128 -21.49 9.35 -0.61
N ILE A 129 -21.75 10.66 -0.56
CA ILE A 129 -21.57 11.54 -1.71
C ILE A 129 -20.12 11.53 -2.21
N THR A 130 -19.15 11.60 -1.28
CA THR A 130 -17.72 11.55 -1.62
C THR A 130 -17.34 10.23 -2.31
N ILE A 131 -17.88 9.09 -1.86
CA ILE A 131 -17.67 7.78 -2.49
C ILE A 131 -18.20 7.80 -3.93
N VAL A 132 -19.44 8.25 -4.13
CA VAL A 132 -20.09 8.27 -5.46
C VAL A 132 -19.29 9.17 -6.41
N ILE A 133 -18.99 10.41 -6.01
CA ILE A 133 -18.20 11.34 -6.83
C ILE A 133 -16.83 10.77 -7.16
N GLY A 134 -16.16 10.15 -6.18
CA GLY A 134 -14.85 9.53 -6.36
C GLY A 134 -14.88 8.40 -7.38
N PHE A 135 -15.85 7.49 -7.31
CA PHE A 135 -16.01 6.42 -8.29
C PHE A 135 -16.35 6.95 -9.69
N VAL A 136 -17.25 7.94 -9.80
CA VAL A 136 -17.54 8.61 -11.08
C VAL A 136 -16.28 9.24 -11.65
N GLY A 137 -15.48 9.94 -10.84
CA GLY A 137 -14.21 10.54 -11.26
C GLY A 137 -13.24 9.51 -11.83
N VAL A 138 -13.15 8.33 -11.20
CA VAL A 138 -12.31 7.23 -11.70
C VAL A 138 -12.83 6.66 -13.01
N VAL A 139 -14.15 6.43 -13.13
CA VAL A 139 -14.76 5.96 -14.40
C VAL A 139 -14.47 6.95 -15.53
N LEU A 140 -14.63 8.24 -15.29
CA LEU A 140 -14.34 9.29 -16.27
C LEU A 140 -12.85 9.34 -16.64
N MET A 141 -11.95 9.13 -15.66
CA MET A 141 -10.51 9.11 -15.90
C MET A 141 -10.08 7.87 -16.68
N LEU A 142 -10.63 6.71 -16.34
CA LEU A 142 -10.27 5.46 -16.99
C LEU A 142 -10.74 5.40 -18.44
N GLN A 143 -11.72 6.16 -18.83
CA GLN A 143 -12.39 6.19 -20.16
C GLN A 143 -12.44 4.82 -20.86
N PRO A 144 -13.52 4.42 -21.52
CA PRO A 144 -13.68 3.08 -22.12
C PRO A 144 -12.76 2.81 -23.34
N SER A 145 -11.73 3.61 -23.56
CA SER A 145 -10.72 3.50 -24.62
C SER A 145 -9.53 2.58 -24.28
N PHE A 146 -9.65 1.73 -23.24
CA PHE A 146 -8.63 0.73 -22.98
C PHE A 146 -8.60 -0.29 -24.13
N ALA A 147 -7.43 -0.44 -24.74
CA ALA A 147 -7.15 -1.64 -25.51
C ALA A 147 -7.42 -2.86 -24.63
N GLN A 148 -7.94 -3.93 -25.20
CA GLN A 148 -8.36 -5.12 -24.44
C GLN A 148 -7.26 -5.67 -23.54
N GLU A 149 -5.99 -5.51 -23.93
CA GLU A 149 -4.80 -5.86 -23.14
C GLU A 149 -4.65 -5.03 -21.87
N GLN A 150 -5.10 -3.78 -21.83
CA GLN A 150 -5.01 -2.91 -20.66
C GLN A 150 -6.14 -3.15 -19.63
N THR A 151 -7.23 -3.80 -20.06
CA THR A 151 -8.37 -4.07 -19.16
C THR A 151 -7.96 -4.98 -18.01
N THR A 152 -7.17 -6.02 -18.26
CA THR A 152 -6.66 -6.91 -17.19
C THR A 152 -5.79 -6.16 -16.20
N ALA A 153 -4.87 -5.33 -16.70
CA ALA A 153 -4.01 -4.50 -15.84
C ALA A 153 -4.83 -3.49 -15.01
N ALA A 154 -5.88 -2.92 -15.61
CA ALA A 154 -6.78 -2.00 -14.90
C ALA A 154 -7.57 -2.69 -13.80
N LEU A 155 -8.10 -3.90 -14.03
CA LEU A 155 -8.79 -4.69 -13.02
C LEU A 155 -7.84 -5.11 -11.88
N ILE A 156 -6.63 -5.53 -12.19
CA ILE A 156 -5.59 -5.84 -11.20
C ILE A 156 -5.21 -4.58 -10.41
N GLY A 157 -5.06 -3.43 -11.07
CA GLY A 157 -4.81 -2.14 -10.44
C GLY A 157 -5.93 -1.70 -9.49
N LEU A 158 -7.19 -1.88 -9.91
CA LEU A 158 -8.36 -1.61 -9.07
C LEU A 158 -8.38 -2.54 -7.84
N GLY A 159 -8.12 -3.83 -8.04
CA GLY A 159 -7.97 -4.81 -6.97
C GLY A 159 -6.83 -4.45 -6.00
N SER A 160 -5.74 -3.88 -6.51
CA SER A 160 -4.64 -3.40 -5.67
C SER A 160 -5.09 -2.30 -4.72
N GLY A 161 -5.95 -1.38 -5.16
CA GLY A 161 -6.54 -0.35 -4.32
C GLY A 161 -7.41 -0.93 -3.19
N LEU A 162 -8.24 -1.94 -3.50
CA LEU A 162 -9.04 -2.66 -2.50
C LEU A 162 -8.17 -3.34 -1.44
N LEU A 163 -7.17 -4.11 -1.87
CA LEU A 163 -6.23 -4.78 -0.97
C LEU A 163 -5.40 -3.78 -0.16
N SER A 164 -5.00 -2.65 -0.75
CA SER A 164 -4.32 -1.56 -0.05
C SER A 164 -5.19 -0.97 1.06
N ALA A 165 -6.49 -0.80 0.82
CA ALA A 165 -7.43 -0.35 1.85
C ALA A 165 -7.46 -1.31 3.04
N LEU A 166 -7.56 -2.63 2.80
CA LEU A 166 -7.50 -3.64 3.86
C LEU A 166 -6.16 -3.58 4.61
N ALA A 167 -5.04 -3.43 3.89
CA ALA A 167 -3.73 -3.31 4.48
C ALA A 167 -3.59 -2.07 5.37
N TYR A 168 -4.14 -0.92 4.98
CA TYR A 168 -4.13 0.31 5.79
C TYR A 168 -5.03 0.18 7.03
N MET A 169 -6.17 -0.50 6.93
CA MET A 169 -6.99 -0.80 8.10
C MET A 169 -6.24 -1.66 9.13
N GLN A 170 -5.39 -2.58 8.67
CA GLN A 170 -4.53 -3.39 9.55
C GLN A 170 -3.41 -2.56 10.19
N VAL A 171 -2.85 -1.56 9.48
CA VAL A 171 -1.91 -0.60 10.07
C VAL A 171 -2.55 0.16 11.23
N VAL A 172 -3.81 0.62 11.05
CA VAL A 172 -4.58 1.26 12.13
C VAL A 172 -4.79 0.29 13.30
N ALA A 173 -5.11 -0.97 13.02
CA ALA A 173 -5.31 -1.99 14.07
C ALA A 173 -4.01 -2.24 14.87
N LEU A 174 -2.86 -2.39 14.18
CA LEU A 174 -1.54 -2.54 14.83
C LEU A 174 -1.17 -1.33 15.68
N SER A 175 -1.42 -0.13 15.18
CA SER A 175 -1.16 1.11 15.93
C SER A 175 -2.01 1.20 17.21
N ARG A 176 -3.28 0.73 17.17
CA ARG A 176 -4.17 0.74 18.34
C ARG A 176 -3.69 -0.15 19.49
N ILE A 177 -2.95 -1.21 19.19
CA ILE A 177 -2.33 -2.10 20.19
C ILE A 177 -0.92 -1.65 20.60
N GLY A 178 -0.47 -0.47 20.13
CA GLY A 178 0.80 0.13 20.54
C GLY A 178 2.02 -0.36 19.76
N GLU A 179 1.85 -1.04 18.61
CA GLU A 179 2.98 -1.44 17.75
C GLU A 179 3.63 -0.20 17.12
N PRO A 180 4.97 -0.03 17.26
CA PRO A 180 5.69 1.09 16.63
C PRO A 180 5.60 1.06 15.10
N GLU A 181 5.55 2.25 14.49
CA GLU A 181 5.46 2.37 13.03
C GLU A 181 6.68 1.75 12.32
N SER A 182 7.89 1.94 12.85
CA SER A 182 9.12 1.36 12.29
C SER A 182 9.07 -0.17 12.27
N ARG A 183 8.54 -0.79 13.32
CA ARG A 183 8.35 -2.24 13.40
C ARG A 183 7.35 -2.72 12.37
N THR A 184 6.19 -2.06 12.26
CA THR A 184 5.15 -2.40 11.28
C THR A 184 5.69 -2.36 9.84
N VAL A 185 6.48 -1.33 9.51
CA VAL A 185 7.09 -1.19 8.18
C VAL A 185 8.21 -2.19 7.97
N PHE A 186 9.00 -2.52 9.01
CA PHE A 186 10.06 -3.53 8.94
C PHE A 186 9.49 -4.92 8.58
N PHE A 187 8.46 -5.39 9.30
CA PHE A 187 7.82 -6.67 9.00
C PHE A 187 7.18 -6.71 7.63
N PHE A 188 6.64 -5.58 7.16
CA PHE A 188 6.15 -5.48 5.79
C PHE A 188 7.28 -5.58 4.77
N GLY A 189 8.42 -4.93 5.00
CA GLY A 189 9.63 -5.08 4.19
C GLY A 189 10.10 -6.54 4.13
N LEU A 190 10.09 -7.24 5.27
CA LEU A 190 10.42 -8.67 5.35
C LEU A 190 9.47 -9.51 4.49
N GLY A 191 8.16 -9.25 4.60
CA GLY A 191 7.16 -9.92 3.76
C GLY A 191 7.38 -9.67 2.26
N CYS A 192 7.70 -8.42 1.87
CA CYS A 192 8.05 -8.08 0.48
C CYS A 192 9.27 -8.85 -0.01
N THR A 193 10.34 -8.88 0.79
CA THR A 193 11.59 -9.59 0.43
C THR A 193 11.34 -11.07 0.27
N LEU A 194 10.66 -11.71 1.20
CA LEU A 194 10.37 -13.14 1.13
C LEU A 194 9.46 -13.49 -0.06
N ALA A 195 8.37 -12.76 -0.23
CA ALA A 195 7.44 -13.00 -1.32
C ALA A 195 8.06 -12.69 -2.69
N GLY A 196 8.81 -11.57 -2.79
CA GLY A 196 9.53 -11.22 -4.01
C GLY A 196 10.60 -12.24 -4.37
N LEU A 197 11.36 -12.75 -3.39
CA LEU A 197 12.35 -13.81 -3.59
C LEU A 197 11.68 -15.10 -4.08
N VAL A 198 10.64 -15.56 -3.39
CA VAL A 198 9.91 -16.78 -3.78
C VAL A 198 9.34 -16.62 -5.19
N ALA A 199 8.68 -15.49 -5.48
CA ALA A 199 8.15 -15.25 -6.81
C ALA A 199 9.25 -15.21 -7.88
N SER A 200 10.42 -14.58 -7.60
CA SER A 200 11.56 -14.54 -8.53
C SER A 200 12.18 -15.90 -8.79
N ILE A 201 12.13 -16.82 -7.84
CA ILE A 201 12.57 -18.21 -8.06
C ILE A 201 11.66 -18.90 -9.08
N PHE A 202 10.34 -18.67 -9.04
CA PHE A 202 9.39 -19.27 -9.98
C PHE A 202 9.36 -18.56 -11.34
N THR A 203 9.51 -17.24 -11.39
CA THR A 203 9.49 -16.46 -12.64
C THR A 203 10.85 -16.41 -13.35
N GLY A 204 11.91 -16.82 -12.67
CA GLY A 204 13.29 -16.61 -13.07
C GLY A 204 13.79 -15.20 -12.75
N PHE A 205 15.08 -15.10 -12.49
CA PHE A 205 15.74 -13.79 -12.38
C PHE A 205 16.10 -13.26 -13.78
N SER A 206 15.91 -11.98 -13.98
CA SER A 206 16.34 -11.29 -15.20
C SER A 206 17.87 -11.34 -15.30
N GLN A 207 18.38 -11.33 -16.53
CA GLN A 207 19.82 -11.18 -16.72
C GLN A 207 20.29 -9.85 -16.12
N TRP A 208 21.44 -9.86 -15.46
CA TRP A 208 21.96 -8.65 -14.82
C TRP A 208 22.19 -7.53 -15.85
N PRO A 209 21.44 -6.41 -15.78
CA PRO A 209 21.45 -5.39 -16.81
C PRO A 209 22.63 -4.39 -16.67
N GLY A 210 23.50 -4.61 -15.69
CA GLY A 210 24.58 -3.69 -15.36
C GLY A 210 24.19 -2.62 -14.34
N TRP A 211 25.21 -1.93 -13.83
CA TRP A 211 25.04 -0.96 -12.74
C TRP A 211 24.18 0.25 -13.12
N GLN A 212 24.19 0.67 -14.39
CA GLN A 212 23.40 1.82 -14.85
C GLN A 212 21.89 1.61 -14.72
N ALA A 213 21.41 0.39 -14.93
CA ALA A 213 20.00 0.06 -14.74
C ALA A 213 19.69 -0.28 -13.26
N ALA A 214 20.60 -0.99 -12.58
CA ALA A 214 20.45 -1.35 -11.18
C ALA A 214 20.42 -0.13 -10.23
N TRP A 215 21.00 0.99 -10.65
CA TRP A 215 20.98 2.24 -9.86
C TRP A 215 19.57 2.69 -9.48
N TRP A 216 18.55 2.44 -10.30
CA TRP A 216 17.16 2.81 -10.02
C TRP A 216 16.56 2.06 -8.81
N LEU A 217 17.12 0.92 -8.44
CA LEU A 217 16.65 0.14 -7.30
C LEU A 217 16.92 0.82 -5.95
N ILE A 218 18.02 1.60 -5.85
CA ILE A 218 18.39 2.29 -4.60
C ILE A 218 17.36 3.36 -4.24
N PRO A 219 17.09 4.40 -5.08
CA PRO A 219 16.08 5.39 -4.77
C PRO A 219 14.70 4.76 -4.63
N LEU A 220 14.37 3.74 -5.42
CA LEU A 220 13.12 2.99 -5.30
C LEU A 220 12.93 2.43 -3.88
N GLY A 221 13.94 1.76 -3.32
CA GLY A 221 13.87 1.18 -1.97
C GLY A 221 13.83 2.24 -0.87
N LEU A 222 14.62 3.32 -1.00
CA LEU A 222 14.64 4.44 -0.04
C LEU A 222 13.31 5.18 -0.01
N LEU A 223 12.77 5.53 -1.18
CA LEU A 223 11.47 6.20 -1.32
C LEU A 223 10.32 5.31 -0.80
N ALA A 224 10.43 4.01 -1.03
CA ALA A 224 9.49 3.04 -0.50
C ALA A 224 9.49 3.02 1.03
N ALA A 225 10.65 2.93 1.67
CA ALA A 225 10.77 2.91 3.13
C ALA A 225 10.24 4.23 3.73
N GLY A 226 10.66 5.37 3.19
CA GLY A 226 10.17 6.70 3.61
C GLY A 226 8.67 6.87 3.42
N GLY A 227 8.14 6.51 2.25
CA GLY A 227 6.72 6.58 1.94
C GLY A 227 5.88 5.70 2.88
N GLN A 228 6.32 4.47 3.14
CA GLN A 228 5.65 3.57 4.08
C GLN A 228 5.68 4.09 5.51
N LEU A 229 6.78 4.67 5.97
CA LEU A 229 6.85 5.30 7.30
C LEU A 229 5.89 6.48 7.41
N CYS A 230 5.88 7.38 6.41
CA CYS A 230 5.00 8.53 6.39
C CYS A 230 3.52 8.11 6.40
N MET A 231 3.13 7.15 5.57
CA MET A 231 1.77 6.63 5.52
C MET A 231 1.39 5.91 6.81
N THR A 232 2.27 5.06 7.35
CA THR A 232 2.02 4.37 8.62
C THR A 232 1.82 5.39 9.75
N LYS A 233 2.65 6.43 9.84
CA LYS A 233 2.52 7.54 10.79
C LYS A 233 1.19 8.29 10.62
N ALA A 234 0.79 8.56 9.38
CA ALA A 234 -0.46 9.24 9.10
C ALA A 234 -1.67 8.43 9.59
N TYR A 235 -1.71 7.14 9.31
CA TYR A 235 -2.80 6.25 9.75
C TYR A 235 -2.75 5.94 11.25
N ALA A 236 -1.55 5.75 11.83
CA ALA A 236 -1.39 5.52 13.26
C ALA A 236 -1.89 6.69 14.11
N ASN A 237 -1.63 7.91 13.67
CA ASN A 237 -2.07 9.12 14.34
C ASN A 237 -3.49 9.56 13.96
N ALA A 238 -4.22 8.79 13.15
CA ALA A 238 -5.64 9.03 12.88
C ALA A 238 -6.40 8.92 14.19
N LYS A 239 -6.58 10.05 14.89
CA LYS A 239 -7.29 10.11 16.16
C LYS A 239 -8.68 9.52 15.98
N THR A 240 -8.96 8.42 16.67
CA THR A 240 -10.32 8.19 17.13
C THR A 240 -10.77 9.47 17.84
N PRO A 241 -11.97 10.02 17.55
CA PRO A 241 -12.53 11.06 18.38
C PRO A 241 -12.47 10.54 19.83
N ARG A 242 -11.66 11.13 20.68
CA ARG A 242 -11.75 10.89 22.12
C ARG A 242 -13.13 11.36 22.48
N GLY A 243 -13.99 10.42 22.85
CA GLY A 243 -15.25 10.78 23.50
C GLY A 243 -14.93 11.69 24.67
N THR A 244 -15.36 12.93 24.56
CA THR A 244 -15.53 13.85 25.69
C THR A 244 -16.75 13.41 26.47
#